data_2cc87974662e2d1c2a31e77142d96991
#
_entry.id   2cc87974662e2d1c2a31e77142d96991
#
_cell.length_a   1.000
_cell.length_b   1.000
_cell.length_c   1.000
_cell.angle_alpha   90.00
_cell.angle_beta   90.00
_cell.angle_gamma   90.00
#
_symmetry.space_group_name_H-M   'P 1'
#
loop_
_entity.id
_entity.type
_entity.pdbx_description
1 polymer ?
#
loop_
_entity_poly.entity_id
_entity_poly.type
_entity_poly.pdbx_seq_one_letter_code
_entity_poly.pdbx_strand_id
1 'polypeptide(L)'
;MALPSSIAKSGMLASTLGIFGSAGLWLISFKIVAYWLGPEGIGLFSQLRQIAQAATISATFGGTNSVVQGLADRHDVPERRRFATTAARLFTMSGVAVTLAMLILAPSLARFLLASDDPELAASIRWIAIAVLLNAGGTYALGVLNGYRSFGYFAAAQIAGPATMAMVFLGAWQYGLVPGPTLMAGAFVICFGMTFVVGVLGLSRLRTLSPTPAIGGLMPDESNAFIRFALSTLLAALSSTVAMLLIRSWMIETKGLAFTGLFDAGWTLTFNYTTLFLTACSAIYLPLLTASTRPESQKSCVLKATYLVLSASVLICYLMVILSEPLIELFYSPQFHESSHLLTVLVIAVVFRSTSWVYGAMIVATRNSKALIASDLTLNLILLGATWYALGRSATLEAIGWAFVFSHFLYLVFVVEYACLKNKLMRRRQIWPLVIASISPLLFLALDFSSFRASQNVPFAWLFLTIGLCVICAALLAYKREVR
;
A
#
# COMPACT_ATOMS: atom_id res chain seq x y z
N MET A 1 -19.58 19.98 -15.44
CA MET A 1 -18.80 20.89 -16.28
C MET A 1 -17.47 20.21 -16.60
N ALA A 2 -17.24 19.79 -17.85
CA ALA A 2 -15.98 19.15 -18.24
C ALA A 2 -14.87 20.19 -18.23
N LEU A 3 -13.76 19.91 -17.54
CA LEU A 3 -12.59 20.79 -17.56
C LEU A 3 -12.01 20.84 -18.98
N PRO A 4 -11.46 21.99 -19.41
CA PRO A 4 -10.64 22.06 -20.61
C PRO A 4 -9.55 20.98 -20.56
N SER A 5 -9.31 20.29 -21.66
CA SER A 5 -8.39 19.14 -21.73
C SER A 5 -6.95 19.48 -21.26
N SER A 6 -6.53 20.72 -21.36
CA SER A 6 -5.24 21.22 -20.90
C SER A 6 -5.15 21.29 -19.36
N ILE A 7 -6.20 21.75 -18.67
CA ILE A 7 -6.24 21.84 -17.20
C ILE A 7 -6.34 20.45 -16.57
N ALA A 8 -7.07 19.54 -17.20
CA ALA A 8 -7.14 18.14 -16.74
C ALA A 8 -5.77 17.45 -16.88
N LYS A 9 -5.04 17.68 -17.97
CA LYS A 9 -3.70 17.12 -18.20
C LYS A 9 -2.67 17.68 -17.19
N SER A 10 -2.64 18.99 -16.96
CA SER A 10 -1.71 19.61 -16.01
C SER A 10 -1.99 19.19 -14.56
N GLY A 11 -3.26 19.04 -14.19
CA GLY A 11 -3.64 18.57 -12.87
C GLY A 11 -3.27 17.10 -12.62
N MET A 12 -3.47 16.25 -13.62
CA MET A 12 -3.07 14.84 -13.57
C MET A 12 -1.54 14.70 -13.46
N LEU A 13 -0.79 15.51 -14.21
CA LEU A 13 0.68 15.56 -14.13
C LEU A 13 1.14 15.99 -12.73
N ALA A 14 0.58 17.05 -12.17
CA ALA A 14 0.93 17.54 -10.84
C ALA A 14 0.64 16.48 -9.75
N SER A 15 -0.52 15.82 -9.82
CA SER A 15 -0.87 14.74 -8.88
C SER A 15 0.10 13.55 -8.99
N THR A 16 0.45 13.16 -10.22
CA THR A 16 1.41 12.07 -10.48
C THR A 16 2.79 12.42 -9.95
N LEU A 17 3.28 13.62 -10.22
CA LEU A 17 4.56 14.11 -9.69
C LEU A 17 4.55 14.17 -8.15
N GLY A 18 3.42 14.53 -7.53
CA GLY A 18 3.24 14.50 -6.08
C GLY A 18 3.43 13.10 -5.50
N ILE A 19 2.77 12.11 -6.10
CA ILE A 19 2.83 10.71 -5.65
C ILE A 19 4.23 10.12 -5.82
N PHE A 20 4.82 10.23 -7.02
CA PHE A 20 6.15 9.68 -7.28
C PHE A 20 7.25 10.45 -6.54
N GLY A 21 7.15 11.76 -6.43
CA GLY A 21 8.08 12.57 -5.66
C GLY A 21 8.07 12.21 -4.17
N SER A 22 6.88 12.04 -3.60
CA SER A 22 6.71 11.57 -2.22
C SER A 22 7.33 10.16 -2.03
N ALA A 23 7.05 9.24 -2.95
CA ALA A 23 7.61 7.88 -2.89
C ALA A 23 9.14 7.88 -2.97
N GLY A 24 9.73 8.71 -3.84
CA GLY A 24 11.19 8.86 -3.94
C GLY A 24 11.81 9.41 -2.67
N LEU A 25 11.19 10.39 -2.03
CA LEU A 25 11.67 10.97 -0.76
C LEU A 25 11.56 9.98 0.42
N TRP A 26 10.52 9.15 0.44
CA TRP A 26 10.44 8.02 1.38
C TRP A 26 11.60 7.05 1.17
N LEU A 27 11.95 6.73 -0.09
CA LEU A 27 13.10 5.88 -0.40
C LEU A 27 14.41 6.47 0.12
N ILE A 28 14.62 7.77 -0.06
CA ILE A 28 15.80 8.46 0.46
C ILE A 28 15.86 8.31 1.98
N SER A 29 14.75 8.51 2.68
CA SER A 29 14.68 8.34 4.14
C SER A 29 15.00 6.89 4.55
N PHE A 30 14.45 5.89 3.85
CA PHE A 30 14.79 4.48 4.07
C PHE A 30 16.28 4.19 3.83
N LYS A 31 16.86 4.72 2.74
CA LYS A 31 18.28 4.55 2.43
C LYS A 31 19.18 5.10 3.53
N ILE A 32 18.86 6.30 4.04
CA ILE A 32 19.65 6.92 5.11
C ILE A 32 19.59 6.07 6.38
N VAL A 33 18.40 5.65 6.80
CA VAL A 33 18.20 4.81 7.98
C VAL A 33 18.90 3.44 7.80
N ALA A 34 18.76 2.83 6.61
CA ALA A 34 19.38 1.54 6.30
C ALA A 34 20.92 1.59 6.33
N TYR A 35 21.49 2.65 5.76
CA TYR A 35 22.93 2.81 5.72
C TYR A 35 23.51 3.07 7.12
N TRP A 36 22.80 3.80 7.95
CA TRP A 36 23.28 4.26 9.24
C TRP A 36 23.03 3.26 10.38
N LEU A 37 21.83 2.70 10.43
CA LEU A 37 21.38 1.84 11.53
C LEU A 37 21.20 0.36 11.12
N GLY A 38 21.44 0.05 9.86
CA GLY A 38 21.32 -1.31 9.35
C GLY A 38 19.90 -1.90 9.46
N PRO A 39 19.81 -3.24 9.46
CA PRO A 39 18.53 -3.94 9.49
C PRO A 39 17.70 -3.65 10.75
N GLU A 40 18.34 -3.51 11.92
CA GLU A 40 17.62 -3.22 13.16
C GLU A 40 16.92 -1.85 13.12
N GLY A 41 17.60 -0.83 12.60
CA GLY A 41 17.03 0.49 12.43
C GLY A 41 15.86 0.50 11.44
N ILE A 42 15.95 -0.25 10.35
CA ILE A 42 14.83 -0.41 9.39
C ILE A 42 13.67 -1.18 10.04
N GLY A 43 13.95 -2.21 10.83
CA GLY A 43 12.91 -2.96 11.56
C GLY A 43 12.09 -2.06 12.48
N LEU A 44 12.77 -1.23 13.28
CA LEU A 44 12.10 -0.26 14.16
C LEU A 44 11.36 0.81 13.36
N PHE A 45 12.02 1.43 12.39
CA PHE A 45 11.42 2.50 11.57
C PHE A 45 10.17 2.04 10.84
N SER A 46 10.21 0.85 10.25
CA SER A 46 9.07 0.30 9.53
C SER A 46 7.92 -0.10 10.46
N GLN A 47 8.24 -0.61 11.67
CA GLN A 47 7.21 -0.93 12.66
C GLN A 47 6.54 0.34 13.21
N LEU A 48 7.30 1.39 13.54
CA LEU A 48 6.74 2.69 13.94
C LEU A 48 5.84 3.28 12.83
N ARG A 49 6.28 3.19 11.58
CA ARG A 49 5.48 3.59 10.42
C ARG A 49 4.18 2.79 10.33
N GLN A 50 4.23 1.48 10.54
CA GLN A 50 3.06 0.61 10.48
C GLN A 50 2.06 0.92 11.60
N ILE A 51 2.56 1.20 12.82
CA ILE A 51 1.75 1.65 13.95
C ILE A 51 1.06 2.98 13.62
N ALA A 52 1.82 3.95 13.10
CA ALA A 52 1.28 5.24 12.69
C ALA A 52 0.20 5.09 11.60
N GLN A 53 0.42 4.20 10.62
CA GLN A 53 -0.52 3.93 9.56
C GLN A 53 -1.81 3.30 10.06
N ALA A 54 -1.74 2.27 10.90
CA ALA A 54 -2.90 1.60 11.50
C ALA A 54 -3.74 2.58 12.34
N ALA A 55 -3.08 3.38 13.16
CA ALA A 55 -3.73 4.39 13.97
C ALA A 55 -4.36 5.52 13.12
N THR A 56 -3.68 5.97 12.07
CA THR A 56 -4.24 6.99 11.15
C THR A 56 -5.46 6.46 10.39
N ILE A 57 -5.43 5.22 9.89
CA ILE A 57 -6.59 4.59 9.25
C ILE A 57 -7.78 4.55 10.20
N SER A 58 -7.55 4.19 11.47
CA SER A 58 -8.57 4.21 12.53
C SER A 58 -9.11 5.61 12.80
N ALA A 59 -8.22 6.61 12.86
CA ALA A 59 -8.57 8.00 13.10
C ALA A 59 -9.31 8.67 11.92
N THR A 60 -9.15 8.17 10.70
CA THR A 60 -9.67 8.78 9.47
C THR A 60 -10.70 7.92 8.74
N PHE A 61 -11.22 6.87 9.36
CA PHE A 61 -12.24 5.98 8.78
C PHE A 61 -11.91 5.52 7.35
N GLY A 62 -10.68 5.06 7.11
CA GLY A 62 -10.23 4.61 5.79
C GLY A 62 -9.54 5.68 4.94
N GLY A 63 -9.31 6.87 5.49
CA GLY A 63 -8.39 7.86 4.94
C GLY A 63 -8.97 8.78 3.86
N THR A 64 -8.09 9.27 3.00
CA THR A 64 -8.37 10.29 1.97
C THR A 64 -9.52 9.93 1.03
N ASN A 65 -9.67 8.64 0.68
CA ASN A 65 -10.65 8.19 -0.30
C ASN A 65 -12.10 8.47 0.12
N SER A 66 -12.42 8.34 1.40
CA SER A 66 -13.77 8.61 1.92
C SER A 66 -14.16 10.08 1.75
N VAL A 67 -13.20 11.00 1.93
CA VAL A 67 -13.42 12.44 1.74
C VAL A 67 -13.56 12.77 0.25
N VAL A 68 -12.69 12.22 -0.60
CA VAL A 68 -12.73 12.46 -2.05
C VAL A 68 -14.05 11.99 -2.65
N GLN A 69 -14.49 10.76 -2.34
CA GLN A 69 -15.76 10.22 -2.84
C GLN A 69 -16.95 11.00 -2.30
N GLY A 70 -16.97 11.30 -1.01
CA GLY A 70 -18.05 12.08 -0.42
C GLY A 70 -18.19 13.50 -1.02
N LEU A 71 -17.09 14.12 -1.44
CA LEU A 71 -17.13 15.40 -2.16
C LEU A 71 -17.53 15.23 -3.65
N ALA A 72 -17.13 14.13 -4.28
CA ALA A 72 -17.44 13.87 -5.69
C ALA A 72 -18.94 13.58 -5.92
N ASP A 73 -19.59 12.92 -4.96
CA ASP A 73 -21.01 12.56 -5.03
C ASP A 73 -21.95 13.79 -4.88
N ARG A 74 -21.42 14.94 -4.46
CA ARG A 74 -22.17 16.18 -4.22
C ARG A 74 -21.86 17.20 -5.28
N HIS A 75 -22.91 17.82 -5.85
CA HIS A 75 -22.77 18.81 -6.92
C HIS A 75 -22.87 20.26 -6.41
N ASP A 76 -23.61 20.48 -5.33
CA ASP A 76 -23.86 21.81 -4.79
C ASP A 76 -22.75 22.27 -3.82
N VAL A 77 -22.35 23.52 -3.94
CA VAL A 77 -21.30 24.12 -3.09
C VAL A 77 -21.66 24.09 -1.60
N PRO A 78 -22.91 24.41 -1.18
CA PRO A 78 -23.32 24.31 0.22
C PRO A 78 -23.23 22.89 0.78
N GLU A 79 -23.66 21.88 0.01
CA GLU A 79 -23.59 20.46 0.42
C GLU A 79 -22.16 19.98 0.57
N ARG A 80 -21.28 20.28 -0.41
CA ARG A 80 -19.84 19.99 -0.31
C ARG A 80 -19.23 20.57 0.94
N ARG A 81 -19.60 21.80 1.27
CA ARG A 81 -19.08 22.50 2.44
C ARG A 81 -19.56 21.85 3.75
N ARG A 82 -20.86 21.54 3.87
CA ARG A 82 -21.41 20.82 5.02
C ARG A 82 -20.70 19.47 5.21
N PHE A 83 -20.53 18.73 4.13
CA PHE A 83 -19.83 17.46 4.17
C PHE A 83 -18.36 17.62 4.63
N ALA A 84 -17.61 18.57 4.05
CA ALA A 84 -16.23 18.84 4.45
C ALA A 84 -16.13 19.22 5.94
N THR A 85 -17.05 20.06 6.44
CA THR A 85 -17.09 20.44 7.86
C THR A 85 -17.39 19.23 8.77
N THR A 86 -18.32 18.37 8.38
CA THR A 86 -18.65 17.16 9.14
C THR A 86 -17.49 16.18 9.14
N ALA A 87 -16.85 15.95 8.00
CA ALA A 87 -15.67 15.12 7.89
C ALA A 87 -14.52 15.65 8.77
N ALA A 88 -14.30 16.97 8.77
CA ALA A 88 -13.30 17.61 9.64
C ALA A 88 -13.56 17.32 11.12
N ARG A 89 -14.80 17.50 11.57
CA ARG A 89 -15.20 17.24 12.97
C ARG A 89 -15.00 15.76 13.33
N LEU A 90 -15.45 14.83 12.48
CA LEU A 90 -15.30 13.41 12.71
C LEU A 90 -13.82 13.01 12.77
N PHE A 91 -12.99 13.46 11.84
CA PHE A 91 -11.55 13.15 11.84
C PHE A 91 -10.84 13.76 13.04
N THR A 92 -11.23 14.96 13.47
CA THR A 92 -10.66 15.57 14.68
C THR A 92 -11.06 14.80 15.93
N MET A 93 -12.35 14.48 16.09
CA MET A 93 -12.84 13.73 17.27
C MET A 93 -12.22 12.33 17.36
N SER A 94 -12.24 11.57 16.26
CA SER A 94 -11.63 10.24 16.20
C SER A 94 -10.11 10.30 16.32
N GLY A 95 -9.47 11.29 15.68
CA GLY A 95 -8.03 11.53 15.80
C GLY A 95 -7.61 11.81 17.25
N VAL A 96 -8.32 12.69 17.94
CA VAL A 96 -8.08 12.95 19.37
C VAL A 96 -8.31 11.68 20.21
N ALA A 97 -9.40 10.96 19.97
CA ALA A 97 -9.71 9.73 20.71
C ALA A 97 -8.61 8.65 20.53
N VAL A 98 -8.18 8.41 19.28
CA VAL A 98 -7.10 7.46 18.98
C VAL A 98 -5.76 7.93 19.58
N THR A 99 -5.45 9.21 19.49
CA THR A 99 -4.24 9.78 20.09
C THR A 99 -4.23 9.60 21.61
N LEU A 100 -5.32 9.94 22.30
CA LEU A 100 -5.42 9.76 23.75
C LEU A 100 -5.31 8.29 24.14
N ALA A 101 -5.97 7.39 23.41
CA ALA A 101 -5.84 5.96 23.63
C ALA A 101 -4.39 5.48 23.49
N MET A 102 -3.68 5.92 22.44
CA MET A 102 -2.26 5.59 22.23
C MET A 102 -1.36 6.16 23.32
N LEU A 103 -1.61 7.40 23.79
CA LEU A 103 -0.82 8.01 24.87
C LEU A 103 -0.96 7.22 26.19
N ILE A 104 -2.20 6.81 26.52
CA ILE A 104 -2.48 6.02 27.73
C ILE A 104 -1.92 4.60 27.61
N LEU A 105 -2.11 3.96 26.45
CA LEU A 105 -1.71 2.57 26.22
C LEU A 105 -0.26 2.43 25.72
N ALA A 106 0.54 3.50 25.63
CA ALA A 106 1.87 3.47 25.04
C ALA A 106 2.78 2.38 25.63
N PRO A 107 2.86 2.14 26.94
CA PRO A 107 3.69 1.06 27.48
C PRO A 107 3.19 -0.34 27.04
N SER A 108 1.87 -0.56 27.07
CA SER A 108 1.27 -1.83 26.62
C SER A 108 1.47 -2.06 25.14
N LEU A 109 1.37 -1.00 24.32
CA LEU A 109 1.62 -1.07 22.88
C LEU A 109 3.10 -1.34 22.58
N ALA A 110 4.04 -0.77 23.35
CA ALA A 110 5.46 -1.06 23.22
C ALA A 110 5.75 -2.53 23.51
N ARG A 111 5.23 -3.06 24.62
CA ARG A 111 5.36 -4.46 24.96
C ARG A 111 4.76 -5.39 23.91
N PHE A 112 3.56 -5.10 23.44
CA PHE A 112 2.85 -5.97 22.48
C PHE A 112 3.37 -5.86 21.04
N LEU A 113 3.71 -4.64 20.56
CA LEU A 113 4.05 -4.40 19.16
C LEU A 113 5.57 -4.39 18.90
N LEU A 114 6.39 -4.08 19.92
CA LEU A 114 7.83 -4.01 19.83
C LEU A 114 8.53 -5.04 20.73
N ALA A 115 7.76 -5.89 21.40
CA ALA A 115 8.24 -6.92 22.32
C ALA A 115 9.26 -6.38 23.36
N SER A 116 9.03 -5.17 23.87
CA SER A 116 9.96 -4.49 24.76
C SER A 116 9.28 -3.68 25.86
N ASP A 117 9.86 -3.70 27.04
CA ASP A 117 9.47 -2.89 28.19
C ASP A 117 10.29 -1.61 28.32
N ASP A 118 11.13 -1.29 27.30
CA ASP A 118 11.98 -0.12 27.30
C ASP A 118 11.15 1.17 27.34
N PRO A 119 11.36 2.05 28.34
CA PRO A 119 10.69 3.34 28.44
C PRO A 119 10.90 4.24 27.21
N GLU A 120 12.03 4.13 26.50
CA GLU A 120 12.31 4.91 25.30
C GLU A 120 11.40 4.49 24.15
N LEU A 121 11.14 3.19 23.98
CA LEU A 121 10.20 2.70 22.99
C LEU A 121 8.76 3.10 23.31
N ALA A 122 8.38 3.10 24.59
CA ALA A 122 7.08 3.64 25.00
C ALA A 122 6.97 5.15 24.74
N ALA A 123 8.04 5.93 24.96
CA ALA A 123 8.11 7.35 24.62
C ALA A 123 7.95 7.55 23.09
N SER A 124 8.59 6.71 22.28
CA SER A 124 8.47 6.75 20.82
C SER A 124 7.01 6.53 20.37
N ILE A 125 6.27 5.61 20.99
CA ILE A 125 4.84 5.43 20.72
C ILE A 125 4.02 6.69 21.09
N ARG A 126 4.38 7.39 22.17
CA ARG A 126 3.73 8.66 22.50
C ARG A 126 3.98 9.73 21.45
N TRP A 127 5.20 9.83 20.90
CA TRP A 127 5.50 10.71 19.77
C TRP A 127 4.73 10.31 18.51
N ILE A 128 4.62 9.01 18.22
CA ILE A 128 3.78 8.51 17.12
C ILE A 128 2.31 8.86 17.33
N ALA A 129 1.79 8.85 18.56
CA ALA A 129 0.42 9.28 18.84
C ALA A 129 0.18 10.75 18.42
N ILE A 130 1.13 11.64 18.72
CA ILE A 130 1.08 13.06 18.25
C ILE A 130 1.15 13.10 16.72
N ALA A 131 2.04 12.32 16.12
CA ALA A 131 2.18 12.23 14.67
C ALA A 131 0.86 11.78 14.00
N VAL A 132 0.12 10.84 14.60
CA VAL A 132 -1.17 10.35 14.10
C VAL A 132 -2.23 11.46 14.08
N LEU A 133 -2.30 12.31 15.10
CA LEU A 133 -3.22 13.44 15.12
C LEU A 133 -2.95 14.41 13.96
N LEU A 134 -1.68 14.75 13.75
CA LEU A 134 -1.25 15.61 12.65
C LEU A 134 -1.52 14.95 11.29
N ASN A 135 -1.27 13.65 11.18
CA ASN A 135 -1.52 12.88 9.96
C ASN A 135 -3.03 12.77 9.64
N ALA A 136 -3.89 12.65 10.65
CA ALA A 136 -5.34 12.68 10.44
C ALA A 136 -5.80 14.02 9.84
N GLY A 137 -5.27 15.13 10.34
CA GLY A 137 -5.51 16.46 9.77
C GLY A 137 -4.94 16.62 8.36
N GLY A 138 -3.73 16.10 8.11
CA GLY A 138 -3.09 16.08 6.79
C GLY A 138 -3.89 15.25 5.79
N THR A 139 -4.35 14.07 6.19
CA THR A 139 -5.21 13.16 5.39
C THR A 139 -6.53 13.84 5.00
N TYR A 140 -7.16 14.54 5.96
CA TYR A 140 -8.34 15.35 5.67
C TYR A 140 -8.04 16.43 4.64
N ALA A 141 -6.97 17.21 4.85
CA ALA A 141 -6.59 18.29 3.94
C ALA A 141 -6.31 17.78 2.52
N LEU A 142 -5.55 16.67 2.39
CA LEU A 142 -5.29 16.01 1.11
C LEU A 142 -6.58 15.54 0.45
N GLY A 143 -7.52 14.96 1.20
CA GLY A 143 -8.83 14.53 0.70
C GLY A 143 -9.64 15.68 0.13
N VAL A 144 -9.70 16.80 0.85
CA VAL A 144 -10.43 18.00 0.41
C VAL A 144 -9.74 18.64 -0.80
N LEU A 145 -8.42 18.83 -0.79
CA LEU A 145 -7.67 19.40 -1.92
C LEU A 145 -7.86 18.58 -3.20
N ASN A 146 -7.83 17.26 -3.09
CA ASN A 146 -8.08 16.35 -4.21
C ASN A 146 -9.54 16.42 -4.67
N GLY A 147 -10.51 16.41 -3.76
CA GLY A 147 -11.94 16.52 -4.05
C GLY A 147 -12.31 17.84 -4.74
N TYR A 148 -11.66 18.96 -4.39
CA TYR A 148 -11.78 20.25 -5.07
C TYR A 148 -10.85 20.40 -6.28
N ARG A 149 -10.10 19.36 -6.65
CA ARG A 149 -9.15 19.33 -7.79
C ARG A 149 -8.05 20.39 -7.71
N SER A 150 -7.63 20.75 -6.49
CA SER A 150 -6.52 21.66 -6.23
C SER A 150 -5.19 20.89 -6.24
N PHE A 151 -4.85 20.32 -7.40
CA PHE A 151 -3.76 19.34 -7.56
C PHE A 151 -2.37 19.89 -7.22
N GLY A 152 -2.12 21.20 -7.41
CA GLY A 152 -0.84 21.83 -7.06
C GLY A 152 -0.57 21.80 -5.55
N TYR A 153 -1.55 22.23 -4.73
CA TYR A 153 -1.43 22.18 -3.27
C TYR A 153 -1.48 20.74 -2.73
N PHE A 154 -2.24 19.87 -3.38
CA PHE A 154 -2.27 18.44 -3.07
C PHE A 154 -0.86 17.83 -3.24
N ALA A 155 -0.21 18.05 -4.39
CA ALA A 155 1.15 17.57 -4.66
C ALA A 155 2.17 18.18 -3.69
N ALA A 156 2.10 19.49 -3.44
CA ALA A 156 2.98 20.18 -2.50
C ALA A 156 2.85 19.61 -1.08
N ALA A 157 1.64 19.36 -0.59
CA ALA A 157 1.41 18.77 0.73
C ALA A 157 1.91 17.32 0.81
N GLN A 158 1.74 16.53 -0.25
CA GLN A 158 2.27 15.16 -0.30
C GLN A 158 3.80 15.09 -0.27
N ILE A 159 4.48 16.05 -0.91
CA ILE A 159 5.94 16.08 -0.99
C ILE A 159 6.55 16.67 0.29
N ALA A 160 5.92 17.69 0.88
CA ALA A 160 6.49 18.45 1.99
C ALA A 160 6.84 17.60 3.20
N GLY A 161 5.97 16.66 3.58
CA GLY A 161 6.22 15.79 4.72
C GLY A 161 7.44 14.89 4.52
N PRO A 162 7.47 14.01 3.51
CA PRO A 162 8.63 13.15 3.25
C PRO A 162 9.91 13.93 2.99
N ALA A 163 9.83 15.12 2.37
CA ALA A 163 11.00 15.99 2.17
C ALA A 163 11.60 16.45 3.49
N THR A 164 10.75 16.90 4.44
CA THR A 164 11.23 17.31 5.76
C THR A 164 11.77 16.14 6.58
N MET A 165 11.17 14.94 6.48
CA MET A 165 11.72 13.75 7.12
C MET A 165 13.11 13.40 6.58
N ALA A 166 13.30 13.40 5.26
CA ALA A 166 14.59 13.17 4.64
C ALA A 166 15.62 14.23 5.09
N MET A 167 15.23 15.50 5.19
CA MET A 167 16.10 16.57 5.70
C MET A 167 16.47 16.36 7.18
N VAL A 168 15.54 15.92 8.03
CA VAL A 168 15.82 15.59 9.44
C VAL A 168 16.87 14.50 9.53
N PHE A 169 16.73 13.41 8.78
CA PHE A 169 17.71 12.32 8.79
C PHE A 169 19.06 12.73 8.20
N LEU A 170 19.07 13.50 7.11
CA LEU A 170 20.31 14.04 6.54
C LEU A 170 21.01 14.99 7.51
N GLY A 171 20.25 15.86 8.17
CA GLY A 171 20.79 16.75 9.18
C GLY A 171 21.37 15.98 10.38
N ALA A 172 20.62 15.02 10.93
CA ALA A 172 21.10 14.18 12.01
C ALA A 172 22.39 13.45 11.62
N TRP A 173 22.45 12.92 10.40
CA TRP A 173 23.65 12.27 9.86
C TRP A 173 24.85 13.24 9.77
N GLN A 174 24.63 14.44 9.25
CA GLN A 174 25.68 15.46 9.12
C GLN A 174 26.28 15.89 10.47
N TYR A 175 25.45 15.92 11.53
CA TYR A 175 25.88 16.27 12.88
C TYR A 175 26.32 15.07 13.71
N GLY A 176 26.38 13.87 13.14
CA GLY A 176 26.81 12.64 13.84
C GLY A 176 25.84 12.19 14.95
N LEU A 177 24.59 12.64 14.90
CA LEU A 177 23.55 12.28 15.86
C LEU A 177 22.96 10.92 15.51
N VAL A 178 23.31 9.86 16.21
CA VAL A 178 22.71 8.52 16.00
C VAL A 178 21.21 8.57 16.30
N PRO A 179 20.33 8.25 15.32
CA PRO A 179 18.90 8.31 15.53
C PRO A 179 18.41 7.16 16.39
N GLY A 180 18.20 7.45 17.68
CA GLY A 180 17.47 6.55 18.58
C GLY A 180 15.97 6.48 18.23
N PRO A 181 15.23 5.60 18.92
CA PRO A 181 13.78 5.42 18.72
C PRO A 181 12.98 6.71 18.81
N THR A 182 13.31 7.59 19.75
CA THR A 182 12.66 8.88 19.98
C THR A 182 12.87 9.85 18.82
N LEU A 183 14.10 9.94 18.26
CA LEU A 183 14.36 10.78 17.09
C LEU A 183 13.61 10.29 15.87
N MET A 184 13.56 8.97 15.65
CA MET A 184 12.77 8.37 14.55
C MET A 184 11.30 8.74 14.67
N ALA A 185 10.71 8.59 15.85
CA ALA A 185 9.32 8.94 16.10
C ALA A 185 9.08 10.46 15.96
N GLY A 186 10.01 11.31 16.41
CA GLY A 186 9.98 12.76 16.19
C GLY A 186 10.02 13.14 14.71
N ALA A 187 10.78 12.42 13.89
CA ALA A 187 10.81 12.62 12.44
C ALA A 187 9.42 12.38 11.79
N PHE A 188 8.63 11.41 12.29
CA PHE A 188 7.23 11.23 11.86
C PHE A 188 6.34 12.42 12.25
N VAL A 189 6.54 13.00 13.44
CA VAL A 189 5.80 14.20 13.86
C VAL A 189 6.07 15.36 12.91
N ILE A 190 7.33 15.59 12.56
CA ILE A 190 7.72 16.65 11.61
C ILE A 190 7.17 16.37 10.21
N CYS A 191 7.30 15.14 9.73
CA CYS A 191 6.80 14.70 8.44
C CYS A 191 5.30 14.97 8.31
N PHE A 192 4.50 14.42 9.21
CA PHE A 192 3.04 14.55 9.16
C PHE A 192 2.58 15.96 9.51
N GLY A 193 3.33 16.65 10.39
CA GLY A 193 3.11 18.07 10.70
C GLY A 193 3.25 18.97 9.48
N MET A 194 4.30 18.78 8.69
CA MET A 194 4.51 19.54 7.44
C MET A 194 3.46 19.22 6.38
N THR A 195 3.08 17.95 6.22
CA THR A 195 1.94 17.58 5.35
C THR A 195 0.66 18.32 5.78
N PHE A 196 0.39 18.35 7.08
CA PHE A 196 -0.78 19.04 7.64
C PHE A 196 -0.71 20.55 7.41
N VAL A 197 0.40 21.21 7.74
CA VAL A 197 0.59 22.65 7.57
C VAL A 197 0.42 23.07 6.12
N VAL A 198 1.12 22.43 5.19
CA VAL A 198 1.01 22.73 3.75
C VAL A 198 -0.40 22.43 3.22
N GLY A 199 -1.01 21.35 3.71
CA GLY A 199 -2.40 21.02 3.41
C GLY A 199 -3.38 22.12 3.86
N VAL A 200 -3.27 22.59 5.10
CA VAL A 200 -4.12 23.69 5.64
C VAL A 200 -3.88 25.00 4.90
N LEU A 201 -2.63 25.33 4.56
CA LEU A 201 -2.31 26.48 3.72
C LEU A 201 -2.98 26.35 2.33
N GLY A 202 -3.01 25.15 1.75
CA GLY A 202 -3.74 24.91 0.52
C GLY A 202 -5.26 25.12 0.69
N LEU A 203 -5.84 24.63 1.80
CA LEU A 203 -7.27 24.82 2.10
C LEU A 203 -7.64 26.30 2.29
N SER A 204 -6.80 27.08 2.95
CA SER A 204 -7.05 28.52 3.17
C SER A 204 -7.09 29.34 1.87
N ARG A 205 -6.45 28.84 0.80
CA ARG A 205 -6.49 29.44 -0.54
C ARG A 205 -7.72 29.04 -1.37
N LEU A 206 -8.48 28.04 -0.93
CA LEU A 206 -9.73 27.68 -1.57
C LEU A 206 -10.84 28.67 -1.15
N ARG A 207 -11.11 29.68 -1.99
CA ARG A 207 -12.14 30.72 -1.75
C ARG A 207 -13.54 30.15 -1.45
N THR A 208 -13.82 28.91 -1.88
CA THR A 208 -15.08 28.20 -1.65
C THR A 208 -15.27 27.72 -0.22
N LEU A 209 -14.20 27.68 0.59
CA LEU A 209 -14.20 27.27 2.00
C LEU A 209 -14.18 28.47 2.97
N SER A 210 -14.55 29.68 2.51
CA SER A 210 -14.69 30.85 3.36
C SER A 210 -15.42 30.54 4.69
N PRO A 211 -14.97 31.07 5.85
CA PRO A 211 -15.37 30.59 7.18
C PRO A 211 -16.73 31.12 7.66
N THR A 212 -17.77 31.04 6.83
CA THR A 212 -19.11 31.16 7.40
C THR A 212 -19.40 29.82 8.11
N PRO A 213 -19.72 29.87 9.43
CA PRO A 213 -20.06 28.65 10.14
C PRO A 213 -21.26 28.01 9.44
N ALA A 214 -21.05 26.82 8.87
CA ALA A 214 -22.18 25.97 8.47
C ALA A 214 -22.86 25.56 9.77
N ILE A 215 -23.77 26.38 10.26
CA ILE A 215 -24.70 26.10 11.37
C ILE A 215 -25.67 25.06 10.82
N GLY A 216 -25.32 23.80 10.97
CA GLY A 216 -26.10 22.65 10.54
C GLY A 216 -25.18 21.48 10.26
N GLY A 217 -25.19 20.45 11.11
CA GLY A 217 -24.58 19.17 10.81
C GLY A 217 -25.23 18.49 9.60
N LEU A 218 -24.67 17.40 9.11
CA LEU A 218 -25.37 16.50 8.19
C LEU A 218 -26.71 16.11 8.81
N MET A 219 -27.75 16.00 7.98
CA MET A 219 -28.99 15.38 8.43
C MET A 219 -28.68 13.96 8.96
N PRO A 220 -29.40 13.47 9.99
CA PRO A 220 -29.15 12.18 10.61
C PRO A 220 -29.01 11.02 9.58
N ASP A 221 -29.82 11.03 8.54
CA ASP A 221 -29.81 10.00 7.49
C ASP A 221 -28.55 10.04 6.61
N GLU A 222 -28.07 11.24 6.26
CA GLU A 222 -26.82 11.42 5.50
C GLU A 222 -25.61 11.03 6.35
N SER A 223 -25.64 11.35 7.63
CA SER A 223 -24.61 10.97 8.60
C SER A 223 -24.51 9.45 8.74
N ASN A 224 -25.65 8.76 8.85
CA ASN A 224 -25.71 7.30 8.95
C ASN A 224 -25.24 6.60 7.66
N ALA A 225 -25.57 7.13 6.49
CA ALA A 225 -25.12 6.60 5.22
C ALA A 225 -23.60 6.76 5.08
N PHE A 226 -23.07 7.92 5.46
CA PHE A 226 -21.61 8.19 5.46
C PHE A 226 -20.88 7.27 6.43
N ILE A 227 -21.36 7.13 7.68
CA ILE A 227 -20.74 6.27 8.70
C ILE A 227 -20.74 4.81 8.24
N ARG A 228 -21.82 4.30 7.66
CA ARG A 228 -21.85 2.92 7.13
C ARG A 228 -20.86 2.69 6.00
N PHE A 229 -20.73 3.64 5.09
CA PHE A 229 -19.75 3.57 4.00
C PHE A 229 -18.32 3.67 4.56
N ALA A 230 -18.06 4.65 5.43
CA ALA A 230 -16.77 4.85 6.07
C ALA A 230 -16.35 3.63 6.91
N LEU A 231 -17.28 3.00 7.64
CA LEU A 231 -17.01 1.81 8.44
C LEU A 231 -16.65 0.60 7.58
N SER A 232 -17.31 0.40 6.44
CA SER A 232 -16.96 -0.70 5.54
C SER A 232 -15.56 -0.51 4.91
N THR A 233 -15.22 0.72 4.53
CA THR A 233 -13.89 1.07 4.02
C THR A 233 -12.81 0.94 5.10
N LEU A 234 -13.14 1.36 6.33
CA LEU A 234 -12.28 1.21 7.51
C LEU A 234 -11.96 -0.26 7.77
N LEU A 235 -12.97 -1.13 7.82
CA LEU A 235 -12.79 -2.56 8.11
C LEU A 235 -11.89 -3.23 7.07
N ALA A 236 -12.08 -2.95 5.79
CA ALA A 236 -11.24 -3.48 4.73
C ALA A 236 -9.78 -2.98 4.84
N ALA A 237 -9.56 -1.67 4.98
CA ALA A 237 -8.23 -1.08 5.08
C ALA A 237 -7.51 -1.49 6.38
N LEU A 238 -8.26 -1.56 7.50
CA LEU A 238 -7.70 -1.89 8.80
C LEU A 238 -7.31 -3.36 8.89
N SER A 239 -8.08 -4.28 8.27
CA SER A 239 -7.80 -5.71 8.32
C SER A 239 -6.41 -6.05 7.78
N SER A 240 -6.04 -5.53 6.61
CA SER A 240 -4.71 -5.74 6.01
C SER A 240 -3.60 -5.07 6.81
N THR A 241 -3.87 -3.86 7.31
CA THR A 241 -2.86 -3.09 8.07
C THR A 241 -2.59 -3.73 9.43
N VAL A 242 -3.62 -4.19 10.12
CA VAL A 242 -3.50 -4.91 11.40
C VAL A 242 -2.84 -6.27 11.20
N ALA A 243 -3.19 -7.01 10.15
CA ALA A 243 -2.54 -8.28 9.84
C ALA A 243 -1.02 -8.10 9.66
N MET A 244 -0.58 -7.11 8.88
CA MET A 244 0.84 -6.81 8.71
C MET A 244 1.51 -6.31 10.00
N LEU A 245 0.79 -5.54 10.83
CA LEU A 245 1.28 -5.10 12.13
C LEU A 245 1.54 -6.29 13.06
N LEU A 246 0.60 -7.23 13.14
CA LEU A 246 0.73 -8.45 13.94
C LEU A 246 1.85 -9.37 13.43
N ILE A 247 1.95 -9.58 12.13
CA ILE A 247 3.03 -10.38 11.52
C ILE A 247 4.39 -9.82 11.92
N ARG A 248 4.58 -8.51 11.80
CA ARG A 248 5.84 -7.86 12.20
C ARG A 248 6.09 -7.95 13.70
N SER A 249 5.05 -7.77 14.53
CA SER A 249 5.19 -7.93 15.99
C SER A 249 5.65 -9.36 16.36
N TRP A 250 5.08 -10.39 15.73
CA TRP A 250 5.53 -11.77 15.92
C TRP A 250 6.97 -12.02 15.43
N MET A 251 7.38 -11.39 14.33
CA MET A 251 8.77 -11.45 13.88
C MET A 251 9.70 -10.78 14.89
N ILE A 252 9.33 -9.62 15.42
CA ILE A 252 10.12 -8.91 16.43
C ILE A 252 10.25 -9.76 17.69
N GLU A 253 9.14 -10.34 18.16
CA GLU A 253 9.11 -11.18 19.37
C GLU A 253 9.96 -12.45 19.20
N THR A 254 9.93 -13.08 18.02
CA THR A 254 10.62 -14.37 17.80
C THR A 254 12.06 -14.23 17.34
N LYS A 255 12.39 -13.20 16.56
CA LYS A 255 13.68 -13.05 15.87
C LYS A 255 14.33 -11.66 16.02
N GLY A 256 13.63 -10.70 16.60
CA GLY A 256 14.12 -9.35 16.82
C GLY A 256 13.91 -8.38 15.65
N LEU A 257 14.33 -7.14 15.89
CA LEU A 257 14.16 -6.03 14.96
C LEU A 257 14.95 -6.20 13.66
N ALA A 258 16.19 -6.73 13.74
CA ALA A 258 17.03 -6.91 12.56
C ALA A 258 16.39 -7.83 11.52
N PHE A 259 15.85 -8.97 11.97
CA PHE A 259 15.13 -9.89 11.09
C PHE A 259 13.90 -9.23 10.42
N THR A 260 13.14 -8.45 11.20
CA THR A 260 11.99 -7.70 10.69
C THR A 260 12.41 -6.64 9.68
N GLY A 261 13.58 -6.02 9.86
CA GLY A 261 14.15 -5.07 8.91
C GLY A 261 14.55 -5.73 7.58
N LEU A 262 15.16 -6.90 7.63
CA LEU A 262 15.47 -7.69 6.44
C LEU A 262 14.18 -8.10 5.69
N PHE A 263 13.16 -8.53 6.42
CA PHE A 263 11.84 -8.81 5.84
C PHE A 263 11.25 -7.56 5.17
N ASP A 264 11.28 -6.40 5.85
CA ASP A 264 10.70 -5.16 5.34
C ASP A 264 11.39 -4.67 4.07
N ALA A 265 12.70 -4.87 3.93
CA ALA A 265 13.43 -4.53 2.72
C ALA A 265 12.93 -5.33 1.51
N GLY A 266 12.85 -6.64 1.62
CA GLY A 266 12.32 -7.50 0.56
C GLY A 266 10.84 -7.21 0.26
N TRP A 267 10.01 -7.06 1.30
CA TRP A 267 8.59 -6.77 1.17
C TRP A 267 8.31 -5.40 0.53
N THR A 268 9.04 -4.37 0.92
CA THR A 268 8.88 -3.02 0.37
C THR A 268 9.21 -2.99 -1.11
N LEU A 269 10.33 -3.57 -1.53
CA LEU A 269 10.72 -3.62 -2.93
C LEU A 269 9.71 -4.39 -3.78
N THR A 270 9.15 -5.48 -3.28
CA THR A 270 8.20 -6.31 -4.04
C THR A 270 6.78 -5.76 -3.98
N PHE A 271 6.19 -5.66 -2.78
CA PHE A 271 4.77 -5.37 -2.62
C PHE A 271 4.42 -3.89 -2.76
N ASN A 272 5.21 -2.96 -2.19
CA ASN A 272 4.88 -1.54 -2.25
C ASN A 272 5.03 -0.99 -3.66
N TYR A 273 6.13 -1.33 -4.37
CA TYR A 273 6.32 -0.84 -5.74
C TYR A 273 5.32 -1.43 -6.72
N THR A 274 4.99 -2.71 -6.57
CA THR A 274 3.92 -3.32 -7.38
C THR A 274 2.57 -2.67 -7.09
N THR A 275 2.32 -2.21 -5.85
CA THR A 275 1.10 -1.46 -5.53
C THR A 275 1.00 -0.16 -6.32
N LEU A 276 2.10 0.57 -6.53
CA LEU A 276 2.10 1.78 -7.37
C LEU A 276 1.69 1.46 -8.81
N PHE A 277 2.22 0.38 -9.37
CA PHE A 277 1.84 -0.10 -10.71
C PHE A 277 0.35 -0.46 -10.77
N LEU A 278 -0.17 -1.25 -9.82
CA LEU A 278 -1.58 -1.62 -9.77
C LEU A 278 -2.50 -0.41 -9.57
N THR A 279 -2.07 0.59 -8.81
CA THR A 279 -2.81 1.84 -8.61
C THR A 279 -2.92 2.61 -9.93
N ALA A 280 -1.86 2.67 -10.71
CA ALA A 280 -1.89 3.27 -12.04
C ALA A 280 -2.85 2.52 -12.99
N CYS A 281 -2.83 1.19 -12.96
CA CYS A 281 -3.77 0.36 -13.73
C CYS A 281 -5.22 0.57 -13.27
N SER A 282 -5.46 0.78 -11.97
CA SER A 282 -6.78 1.02 -11.39
C SER A 282 -7.45 2.26 -11.98
N ALA A 283 -6.69 3.32 -12.21
CA ALA A 283 -7.21 4.57 -12.77
C ALA A 283 -7.85 4.41 -14.16
N ILE A 284 -7.45 3.38 -14.92
CA ILE A 284 -7.98 3.10 -16.25
C ILE A 284 -8.98 1.93 -16.21
N TYR A 285 -8.61 0.84 -15.53
CA TYR A 285 -9.36 -0.41 -15.56
C TYR A 285 -10.72 -0.31 -14.86
N LEU A 286 -10.78 0.30 -13.67
CA LEU A 286 -12.01 0.36 -12.88
C LEU A 286 -13.13 1.16 -13.56
N PRO A 287 -12.88 2.36 -14.14
CA PRO A 287 -13.89 3.07 -14.92
C PRO A 287 -14.38 2.30 -16.15
N LEU A 288 -13.48 1.63 -16.88
CA LEU A 288 -13.85 0.82 -18.04
C LEU A 288 -14.73 -0.36 -17.64
N LEU A 289 -14.41 -1.03 -16.52
CA LEU A 289 -15.18 -2.15 -16.02
C LEU A 289 -16.57 -1.73 -15.56
N THR A 290 -16.68 -0.60 -14.84
CA THR A 290 -17.97 -0.08 -14.35
C THR A 290 -18.87 0.46 -15.48
N ALA A 291 -18.27 0.99 -16.55
CA ALA A 291 -19.01 1.44 -17.75
C ALA A 291 -19.50 0.27 -18.62
N SER A 292 -18.91 -0.92 -18.47
CA SER A 292 -19.28 -2.10 -19.26
C SER A 292 -20.54 -2.76 -18.69
N THR A 293 -21.69 -2.52 -19.31
CA THR A 293 -22.99 -3.04 -18.86
C THR A 293 -23.31 -4.43 -19.42
N ARG A 294 -22.77 -4.77 -20.61
CA ARG A 294 -22.99 -6.06 -21.26
C ARG A 294 -22.01 -7.12 -20.76
N PRO A 295 -22.47 -8.36 -20.47
CA PRO A 295 -21.58 -9.44 -19.97
C PRO A 295 -20.38 -9.73 -20.88
N GLU A 296 -20.56 -9.68 -22.19
CA GLU A 296 -19.47 -9.88 -23.17
C GLU A 296 -18.43 -8.76 -23.12
N SER A 297 -18.87 -7.51 -22.99
CA SER A 297 -18.00 -6.35 -22.83
C SER A 297 -17.21 -6.43 -21.53
N GLN A 298 -17.85 -6.81 -20.42
CA GLN A 298 -17.19 -7.02 -19.14
C GLN A 298 -16.15 -8.13 -19.23
N LYS A 299 -16.48 -9.27 -19.85
CA LYS A 299 -15.57 -10.37 -20.08
C LYS A 299 -14.34 -9.92 -20.88
N SER A 300 -14.53 -9.22 -22.00
CA SER A 300 -13.44 -8.69 -22.81
C SER A 300 -12.57 -7.72 -22.01
N CYS A 301 -13.16 -6.83 -21.21
CA CYS A 301 -12.45 -5.89 -20.37
C CYS A 301 -11.58 -6.61 -19.31
N VAL A 302 -12.14 -7.60 -18.62
CA VAL A 302 -11.41 -8.40 -17.60
C VAL A 302 -10.28 -9.20 -18.22
N LEU A 303 -10.51 -9.85 -19.38
CA LEU A 303 -9.46 -10.59 -20.09
C LEU A 303 -8.30 -9.67 -20.50
N LYS A 304 -8.62 -8.53 -21.11
CA LYS A 304 -7.61 -7.51 -21.49
C LYS A 304 -6.80 -7.04 -20.31
N ALA A 305 -7.47 -6.73 -19.20
CA ALA A 305 -6.79 -6.34 -17.97
C ALA A 305 -5.93 -7.48 -17.40
N THR A 306 -6.41 -8.73 -17.44
CA THR A 306 -5.63 -9.89 -16.97
C THR A 306 -4.36 -10.06 -17.79
N TYR A 307 -4.42 -10.04 -19.11
CA TYR A 307 -3.23 -10.16 -19.95
C TYR A 307 -2.25 -9.02 -19.71
N LEU A 308 -2.73 -7.77 -19.67
CA LEU A 308 -1.87 -6.60 -19.46
C LEU A 308 -1.18 -6.65 -18.08
N VAL A 309 -1.97 -6.82 -17.02
CA VAL A 309 -1.47 -6.79 -15.64
C VAL A 309 -0.56 -7.98 -15.38
N LEU A 310 -0.92 -9.18 -15.83
CA LEU A 310 -0.10 -10.38 -15.66
C LEU A 310 1.23 -10.23 -16.40
N SER A 311 1.21 -9.85 -17.69
CA SER A 311 2.44 -9.70 -18.48
C SER A 311 3.37 -8.65 -17.89
N ALA A 312 2.83 -7.47 -17.50
CA ALA A 312 3.64 -6.42 -16.89
C ALA A 312 4.18 -6.84 -15.51
N SER A 313 3.36 -7.48 -14.67
CA SER A 313 3.80 -7.97 -13.36
C SER A 313 4.89 -9.02 -13.48
N VAL A 314 4.76 -9.96 -14.41
CA VAL A 314 5.77 -10.99 -14.68
C VAL A 314 7.08 -10.35 -15.13
N LEU A 315 7.03 -9.39 -16.06
CA LEU A 315 8.22 -8.67 -16.50
C LEU A 315 8.91 -7.92 -15.34
N ILE A 316 8.14 -7.20 -14.53
CA ILE A 316 8.65 -6.50 -13.35
C ILE A 316 9.28 -7.49 -12.37
N CYS A 317 8.62 -8.64 -12.10
CA CYS A 317 9.13 -9.67 -11.21
C CYS A 317 10.43 -10.29 -11.72
N TYR A 318 10.55 -10.56 -13.02
CA TYR A 318 11.81 -11.04 -13.62
C TYR A 318 12.94 -10.03 -13.44
N LEU A 319 12.68 -8.76 -13.73
CA LEU A 319 13.67 -7.70 -13.52
C LEU A 319 14.09 -7.60 -12.05
N MET A 320 13.12 -7.73 -11.12
CA MET A 320 13.41 -7.73 -9.69
C MET A 320 14.29 -8.92 -9.25
N VAL A 321 14.08 -10.11 -9.80
CA VAL A 321 14.93 -11.29 -9.49
C VAL A 321 16.34 -11.10 -10.03
N ILE A 322 16.49 -10.71 -11.30
CA ILE A 322 17.80 -10.52 -11.94
C ILE A 322 18.57 -9.40 -11.25
N LEU A 323 17.88 -8.33 -10.86
CA LEU A 323 18.49 -7.15 -10.24
C LEU A 323 18.35 -7.17 -8.70
N SER A 324 18.04 -8.32 -8.07
CA SER A 324 17.73 -8.38 -6.64
C SER A 324 18.83 -7.80 -5.76
N GLU A 325 20.09 -8.18 -5.98
CA GLU A 325 21.23 -7.65 -5.24
C GLU A 325 21.51 -6.17 -5.52
N PRO A 326 21.67 -5.75 -6.80
CA PRO A 326 21.83 -4.32 -7.10
C PRO A 326 20.70 -3.45 -6.56
N LEU A 327 19.46 -3.94 -6.57
CA LEU A 327 18.32 -3.21 -6.01
C LEU A 327 18.42 -3.10 -4.47
N ILE A 328 18.79 -4.19 -3.79
CA ILE A 328 19.00 -4.16 -2.34
C ILE A 328 20.13 -3.21 -1.97
N GLU A 329 21.27 -3.25 -2.66
CA GLU A 329 22.39 -2.34 -2.40
C GLU A 329 22.04 -0.88 -2.73
N LEU A 330 21.30 -0.66 -3.82
CA LEU A 330 20.89 0.68 -4.25
C LEU A 330 19.93 1.33 -3.25
N PHE A 331 18.94 0.59 -2.75
CA PHE A 331 17.88 1.15 -1.90
C PHE A 331 18.13 0.99 -0.41
N TYR A 332 19.00 0.06 -0.01
CA TYR A 332 19.37 -0.20 1.39
C TYR A 332 20.90 -0.17 1.55
N SER A 333 21.50 -1.27 1.96
CA SER A 333 22.96 -1.42 2.12
C SER A 333 23.37 -2.90 1.96
N PRO A 334 24.68 -3.22 1.83
CA PRO A 334 25.14 -4.61 1.76
C PRO A 334 24.71 -5.50 2.93
N GLN A 335 24.41 -4.92 4.10
CA GLN A 335 23.92 -5.66 5.27
C GLN A 335 22.55 -6.32 5.04
N PHE A 336 21.84 -5.96 3.96
CA PHE A 336 20.53 -6.50 3.61
C PHE A 336 20.58 -7.62 2.56
N HIS A 337 21.75 -8.21 2.28
CA HIS A 337 21.86 -9.25 1.24
C HIS A 337 20.90 -10.43 1.43
N GLU A 338 20.62 -10.84 2.66
CA GLU A 338 19.66 -11.91 2.95
C GLU A 338 18.24 -11.59 2.43
N SER A 339 17.89 -10.31 2.34
CA SER A 339 16.61 -9.86 1.78
C SER A 339 16.46 -10.18 0.30
N SER A 340 17.56 -10.41 -0.45
CA SER A 340 17.53 -10.79 -1.86
C SER A 340 16.89 -12.17 -2.08
N HIS A 341 17.14 -13.12 -1.17
CA HIS A 341 16.50 -14.43 -1.20
C HIS A 341 15.00 -14.33 -0.94
N LEU A 342 14.60 -13.57 0.09
CA LEU A 342 13.21 -13.29 0.37
C LEU A 342 12.50 -12.65 -0.83
N LEU A 343 13.14 -11.65 -1.46
CA LEU A 343 12.62 -10.96 -2.63
C LEU A 343 12.31 -11.95 -3.75
N THR A 344 13.21 -12.90 -4.03
CA THR A 344 13.03 -13.93 -5.07
C THR A 344 11.81 -14.82 -4.81
N VAL A 345 11.50 -15.11 -3.56
CA VAL A 345 10.29 -15.87 -3.21
C VAL A 345 9.05 -14.98 -3.29
N LEU A 346 9.12 -13.75 -2.76
CA LEU A 346 7.97 -12.84 -2.70
C LEU A 346 7.46 -12.41 -4.07
N VAL A 347 8.29 -12.37 -5.13
CA VAL A 347 7.82 -12.04 -6.48
C VAL A 347 6.78 -13.02 -6.99
N ILE A 348 6.80 -14.29 -6.55
CA ILE A 348 5.76 -15.28 -6.89
C ILE A 348 4.42 -14.85 -6.28
N ALA A 349 4.45 -14.45 -4.99
CA ALA A 349 3.26 -13.93 -4.33
C ALA A 349 2.73 -12.65 -5.00
N VAL A 350 3.63 -11.81 -5.52
CA VAL A 350 3.27 -10.60 -6.28
C VAL A 350 2.52 -10.93 -7.57
N VAL A 351 2.91 -11.96 -8.31
CA VAL A 351 2.19 -12.40 -9.52
C VAL A 351 0.78 -12.88 -9.16
N PHE A 352 0.64 -13.70 -8.11
CA PHE A 352 -0.67 -14.12 -7.61
C PHE A 352 -1.52 -12.93 -7.17
N ARG A 353 -0.95 -12.01 -6.41
CA ARG A 353 -1.62 -10.79 -5.95
C ARG A 353 -2.09 -9.91 -7.10
N SER A 354 -1.22 -9.67 -8.08
CA SER A 354 -1.54 -8.82 -9.24
C SER A 354 -2.67 -9.41 -10.07
N THR A 355 -2.66 -10.74 -10.25
CA THR A 355 -3.74 -11.46 -10.93
C THR A 355 -5.04 -11.38 -10.12
N SER A 356 -4.98 -11.65 -8.82
CA SER A 356 -6.14 -11.56 -7.92
C SER A 356 -6.77 -10.17 -7.91
N TRP A 357 -5.94 -9.12 -8.00
CA TRP A 357 -6.38 -7.74 -8.04
C TRP A 357 -7.32 -7.46 -9.23
N VAL A 358 -7.05 -8.02 -10.41
CA VAL A 358 -7.92 -7.85 -11.59
C VAL A 358 -9.33 -8.41 -11.33
N TYR A 359 -9.41 -9.60 -10.72
CA TYR A 359 -10.70 -10.24 -10.39
C TYR A 359 -11.37 -9.62 -9.17
N GLY A 360 -10.58 -9.17 -8.19
CA GLY A 360 -11.06 -8.43 -7.02
C GLY A 360 -11.76 -7.11 -7.40
N ALA A 361 -11.26 -6.43 -8.45
CA ALA A 361 -11.89 -5.22 -8.98
C ALA A 361 -13.33 -5.47 -9.46
N MET A 362 -13.69 -6.69 -9.88
CA MET A 362 -15.07 -7.05 -10.22
C MET A 362 -15.98 -7.01 -8.98
N ILE A 363 -15.48 -7.42 -7.80
CA ILE A 363 -16.23 -7.35 -6.55
C ILE A 363 -16.51 -5.89 -6.19
N VAL A 364 -15.50 -5.03 -6.38
CA VAL A 364 -15.63 -3.57 -6.17
C VAL A 364 -16.63 -2.96 -7.16
N ALA A 365 -16.55 -3.31 -8.46
CA ALA A 365 -17.43 -2.80 -9.50
C ALA A 365 -18.91 -3.19 -9.26
N THR A 366 -19.18 -4.35 -8.68
CA THR A 366 -20.55 -4.79 -8.31
C THR A 366 -21.07 -4.16 -7.02
N ARG A 367 -20.28 -3.30 -6.35
CA ARG A 367 -20.60 -2.66 -5.05
C ARG A 367 -21.02 -3.65 -3.96
N ASN A 368 -20.55 -4.89 -4.02
CA ASN A 368 -20.84 -5.91 -3.02
C ASN A 368 -19.89 -5.80 -1.83
N SER A 369 -20.17 -4.87 -0.91
CA SER A 369 -19.34 -4.61 0.28
C SER A 369 -19.13 -5.86 1.15
N LYS A 370 -20.15 -6.74 1.26
CA LYS A 370 -20.03 -7.99 2.04
C LYS A 370 -19.00 -8.94 1.45
N ALA A 371 -19.02 -9.12 0.12
CA ALA A 371 -18.06 -9.96 -0.57
C ALA A 371 -16.65 -9.37 -0.51
N LEU A 372 -16.52 -8.05 -0.59
CA LEU A 372 -15.23 -7.36 -0.47
C LEU A 372 -14.62 -7.57 0.93
N ILE A 373 -15.37 -7.29 1.99
CA ILE A 373 -14.89 -7.49 3.37
C ILE A 373 -14.55 -8.96 3.62
N ALA A 374 -15.43 -9.89 3.19
CA ALA A 374 -15.18 -11.32 3.36
C ALA A 374 -13.92 -11.77 2.63
N SER A 375 -13.66 -11.29 1.40
CA SER A 375 -12.47 -11.64 0.64
C SER A 375 -11.20 -11.12 1.32
N ASP A 376 -11.18 -9.88 1.78
CA ASP A 376 -10.02 -9.28 2.45
C ASP A 376 -9.73 -9.94 3.80
N LEU A 377 -10.78 -10.21 4.60
CA LEU A 377 -10.63 -10.93 5.86
C LEU A 377 -10.10 -12.34 5.64
N THR A 378 -10.60 -13.05 4.63
CA THR A 378 -10.12 -14.41 4.31
C THR A 378 -8.64 -14.41 3.96
N LEU A 379 -8.18 -13.50 3.08
CA LEU A 379 -6.76 -13.35 2.76
C LEU A 379 -5.93 -13.11 4.03
N ASN A 380 -6.34 -12.14 4.84
CA ASN A 380 -5.57 -11.73 6.02
C ASN A 380 -5.52 -12.83 7.10
N LEU A 381 -6.61 -13.57 7.30
CA LEU A 381 -6.63 -14.71 8.23
C LEU A 381 -5.74 -15.86 7.76
N ILE A 382 -5.76 -16.19 6.46
CA ILE A 382 -4.86 -17.19 5.87
C ILE A 382 -3.40 -16.74 6.02
N LEU A 383 -3.12 -15.46 5.74
CA LEU A 383 -1.78 -14.90 5.84
C LEU A 383 -1.25 -14.93 7.28
N LEU A 384 -2.07 -14.54 8.25
CA LEU A 384 -1.74 -14.61 9.67
C LEU A 384 -1.46 -16.06 10.09
N GLY A 385 -2.34 -17.02 9.77
CA GLY A 385 -2.15 -18.42 10.12
C GLY A 385 -0.92 -19.05 9.47
N ALA A 386 -0.70 -18.79 8.18
CA ALA A 386 0.46 -19.31 7.45
C ALA A 386 1.78 -18.72 7.98
N THR A 387 1.81 -17.43 8.29
CA THR A 387 3.01 -16.77 8.83
C THR A 387 3.29 -17.22 10.27
N TRP A 388 2.26 -17.34 11.10
CA TRP A 388 2.39 -17.87 12.45
C TRP A 388 2.96 -19.29 12.44
N TYR A 389 2.44 -20.15 11.54
CA TYR A 389 2.95 -21.51 11.36
C TYR A 389 4.41 -21.54 10.89
N ALA A 390 4.77 -20.67 9.94
CA ALA A 390 6.15 -20.58 9.43
C ALA A 390 7.12 -20.13 10.52
N LEU A 391 6.75 -19.13 11.31
CA LEU A 391 7.56 -18.64 12.44
C LEU A 391 7.74 -19.71 13.53
N GLY A 392 6.71 -20.52 13.81
CA GLY A 392 6.79 -21.62 14.80
C GLY A 392 7.63 -22.83 14.36
N ARG A 393 7.82 -23.03 13.03
CA ARG A 393 8.55 -24.19 12.49
C ARG A 393 10.00 -23.92 12.15
N SER A 394 10.28 -22.93 11.33
CA SER A 394 11.62 -22.67 10.80
C SER A 394 12.12 -21.25 11.07
N ALA A 395 11.20 -20.29 11.19
CA ALA A 395 11.47 -18.88 11.41
C ALA A 395 12.61 -18.31 10.53
N THR A 396 12.63 -18.71 9.25
CA THR A 396 13.52 -18.18 8.23
C THR A 396 12.79 -17.15 7.37
N LEU A 397 13.50 -16.20 6.74
CA LEU A 397 12.90 -15.22 5.83
C LEU A 397 12.20 -15.92 4.66
N GLU A 398 12.78 -16.99 4.14
CA GLU A 398 12.20 -17.76 3.05
C GLU A 398 10.88 -18.45 3.43
N ALA A 399 10.81 -19.04 4.64
CA ALA A 399 9.58 -19.67 5.12
C ALA A 399 8.43 -18.67 5.22
N ILE A 400 8.73 -17.45 5.65
CA ILE A 400 7.76 -16.35 5.65
C ILE A 400 7.37 -15.98 4.21
N GLY A 401 8.34 -15.89 3.31
CA GLY A 401 8.08 -15.67 1.89
C GLY A 401 7.12 -16.70 1.30
N TRP A 402 7.33 -17.98 1.60
CA TRP A 402 6.43 -19.06 1.19
C TRP A 402 5.04 -19.00 1.82
N ALA A 403 4.93 -18.50 3.06
CA ALA A 403 3.62 -18.24 3.68
C ALA A 403 2.84 -17.18 2.90
N PHE A 404 3.51 -16.12 2.42
CA PHE A 404 2.90 -15.12 1.53
C PHE A 404 2.49 -15.72 0.18
N VAL A 405 3.34 -16.54 -0.44
CA VAL A 405 3.03 -17.25 -1.70
C VAL A 405 1.78 -18.11 -1.53
N PHE A 406 1.74 -18.94 -0.50
CA PHE A 406 0.60 -19.82 -0.21
C PHE A 406 -0.68 -19.03 0.00
N SER A 407 -0.63 -17.96 0.78
CA SER A 407 -1.81 -17.13 1.11
C SER A 407 -2.36 -16.43 -0.13
N HIS A 408 -1.50 -15.84 -0.96
CA HIS A 408 -1.93 -15.16 -2.18
C HIS A 408 -2.37 -16.15 -3.27
N PHE A 409 -1.83 -17.35 -3.29
CA PHE A 409 -2.33 -18.44 -4.16
C PHE A 409 -3.76 -18.84 -3.78
N LEU A 410 -4.02 -19.13 -2.51
CA LEU A 410 -5.37 -19.48 -2.05
C LEU A 410 -6.36 -18.34 -2.30
N TYR A 411 -5.91 -17.10 -2.09
CA TYR A 411 -6.74 -15.93 -2.39
C TYR A 411 -7.05 -15.81 -3.89
N LEU A 412 -6.08 -16.07 -4.75
CA LEU A 412 -6.29 -16.09 -6.20
C LEU A 412 -7.33 -17.16 -6.58
N VAL A 413 -7.21 -18.35 -6.03
CA VAL A 413 -8.20 -19.43 -6.24
C VAL A 413 -9.59 -18.95 -5.84
N PHE A 414 -9.72 -18.38 -4.64
CA PHE A 414 -11.00 -17.89 -4.13
C PHE A 414 -11.63 -16.83 -5.06
N VAL A 415 -10.88 -15.81 -5.47
CA VAL A 415 -11.39 -14.70 -6.27
C VAL A 415 -11.72 -15.14 -7.70
N VAL A 416 -10.92 -16.02 -8.30
CA VAL A 416 -11.18 -16.60 -9.63
C VAL A 416 -12.44 -17.46 -9.59
N GLU A 417 -12.59 -18.34 -8.58
CA GLU A 417 -13.78 -19.15 -8.42
C GLU A 417 -15.04 -18.30 -8.20
N TYR A 418 -14.94 -17.26 -7.38
CA TYR A 418 -16.04 -16.29 -7.21
C TYR A 418 -16.45 -15.66 -8.55
N ALA A 419 -15.48 -15.24 -9.38
CA ALA A 419 -15.74 -14.66 -10.69
C ALA A 419 -16.38 -15.68 -11.67
N CYS A 420 -15.89 -16.94 -11.64
CA CYS A 420 -16.42 -18.01 -12.52
C CYS A 420 -17.82 -18.47 -12.11
N LEU A 421 -18.08 -18.63 -10.81
CA LEU A 421 -19.34 -19.21 -10.32
C LEU A 421 -20.47 -18.19 -10.28
N LYS A 422 -20.18 -16.98 -9.75
CA LYS A 422 -21.23 -15.97 -9.51
C LYS A 422 -21.54 -15.13 -10.75
N ASN A 423 -20.51 -14.75 -11.48
CA ASN A 423 -20.69 -13.88 -12.65
C ASN A 423 -20.77 -14.64 -13.98
N LYS A 424 -20.46 -15.94 -14.01
CA LYS A 424 -20.44 -16.80 -15.21
C LYS A 424 -19.67 -16.19 -16.42
N LEU A 425 -18.81 -15.20 -16.15
CA LEU A 425 -18.15 -14.38 -17.15
C LEU A 425 -16.93 -15.07 -17.76
N MET A 426 -16.30 -16.00 -17.03
CA MET A 426 -15.02 -16.59 -17.40
C MET A 426 -15.03 -18.12 -17.28
N ARG A 427 -14.25 -18.79 -18.13
CA ARG A 427 -13.99 -20.23 -18.02
C ARG A 427 -12.64 -20.46 -17.34
N ARG A 428 -12.56 -21.35 -16.35
CA ARG A 428 -11.32 -21.74 -15.65
C ARG A 428 -10.17 -22.06 -16.61
N ARG A 429 -10.47 -22.71 -17.74
CA ARG A 429 -9.49 -23.10 -18.77
C ARG A 429 -8.78 -21.91 -19.44
N GLN A 430 -9.28 -20.70 -19.32
CA GLN A 430 -8.67 -19.51 -19.94
C GLN A 430 -7.64 -18.84 -19.00
N ILE A 431 -7.78 -19.01 -17.69
CA ILE A 431 -7.00 -18.27 -16.67
C ILE A 431 -5.81 -19.13 -16.19
N TRP A 432 -6.09 -20.36 -15.76
CA TRP A 432 -5.08 -21.20 -15.09
C TRP A 432 -3.85 -21.53 -15.94
N PRO A 433 -3.95 -21.84 -17.25
CA PRO A 433 -2.76 -22.09 -18.05
C PRO A 433 -1.84 -20.88 -18.14
N LEU A 434 -2.39 -19.65 -18.22
CA LEU A 434 -1.61 -18.41 -18.24
C LEU A 434 -0.89 -18.17 -16.92
N VAL A 435 -1.59 -18.35 -15.81
CA VAL A 435 -1.01 -18.19 -14.47
C VAL A 435 0.11 -19.21 -14.25
N ILE A 436 -0.12 -20.48 -14.57
CA ILE A 436 0.88 -21.57 -14.41
C ILE A 436 2.10 -21.27 -15.29
N ALA A 437 1.90 -20.96 -16.57
CA ALA A 437 2.99 -20.66 -17.50
C ALA A 437 3.81 -19.43 -17.04
N SER A 438 3.17 -18.44 -16.43
CA SER A 438 3.83 -17.23 -15.94
C SER A 438 4.66 -17.46 -14.67
N ILE A 439 4.25 -18.40 -13.83
CA ILE A 439 4.86 -18.64 -12.51
C ILE A 439 5.93 -19.72 -12.59
N SER A 440 5.79 -20.72 -13.47
CA SER A 440 6.71 -21.85 -13.52
C SER A 440 8.20 -21.47 -13.61
N PRO A 441 8.62 -20.47 -14.41
CA PRO A 441 10.02 -20.05 -14.43
C PRO A 441 10.45 -19.32 -13.16
N LEU A 442 9.57 -18.49 -12.57
CA LEU A 442 9.86 -17.79 -11.30
C LEU A 442 9.96 -18.79 -10.13
N LEU A 443 9.12 -19.82 -10.14
CA LEU A 443 9.16 -20.91 -9.16
C LEU A 443 10.48 -21.67 -9.26
N PHE A 444 10.93 -21.99 -10.47
CA PHE A 444 12.22 -22.64 -10.69
C PHE A 444 13.38 -21.78 -10.16
N LEU A 445 13.40 -20.47 -10.48
CA LEU A 445 14.41 -19.55 -9.97
C LEU A 445 14.40 -19.43 -8.44
N ALA A 446 13.23 -19.46 -7.82
CA ALA A 446 13.11 -19.38 -6.36
C ALA A 446 13.57 -20.66 -5.65
N LEU A 447 13.38 -21.82 -6.27
CA LEU A 447 13.79 -23.12 -5.71
C LEU A 447 15.29 -23.39 -5.89
N ASP A 448 15.90 -22.90 -6.95
CA ASP A 448 17.30 -23.18 -7.31
C ASP A 448 18.20 -21.91 -7.30
N PHE A 449 17.81 -20.91 -6.51
CA PHE A 449 18.52 -19.63 -6.47
C PHE A 449 19.97 -19.75 -6.00
N SER A 450 20.28 -20.69 -5.10
CA SER A 450 21.64 -20.94 -4.63
C SER A 450 22.56 -21.52 -5.73
N SER A 451 22.06 -22.46 -6.52
CA SER A 451 22.78 -23.05 -7.65
C SER A 451 22.92 -22.04 -8.80
N PHE A 452 21.90 -21.23 -9.04
CA PHE A 452 21.91 -20.15 -10.02
C PHE A 452 23.00 -19.11 -9.70
N ARG A 453 23.15 -18.75 -8.42
CA ARG A 453 24.15 -17.79 -7.94
C ARG A 453 25.56 -18.33 -8.04
N ALA A 454 25.76 -19.59 -7.66
CA ALA A 454 27.09 -20.24 -7.67
C ALA A 454 27.66 -20.40 -9.10
N SER A 455 26.81 -20.51 -10.10
CA SER A 455 27.24 -20.76 -11.47
C SER A 455 27.72 -19.53 -12.22
N GLN A 456 27.46 -18.30 -11.75
CA GLN A 456 27.67 -17.04 -12.49
C GLN A 456 27.23 -17.11 -13.98
N ASN A 457 26.36 -18.06 -14.31
CA ASN A 457 25.97 -18.35 -15.69
C ASN A 457 24.97 -17.31 -16.20
N VAL A 458 25.50 -16.20 -16.65
CA VAL A 458 24.78 -15.18 -17.44
C VAL A 458 23.86 -15.81 -18.52
N PRO A 459 24.25 -16.92 -19.21
CA PRO A 459 23.36 -17.58 -20.18
C PRO A 459 22.03 -18.09 -19.60
N PHE A 460 22.02 -18.59 -18.36
CA PHE A 460 20.77 -19.05 -17.74
C PHE A 460 19.79 -17.91 -17.42
N ALA A 461 20.30 -16.76 -16.97
CA ALA A 461 19.46 -15.57 -16.77
C ALA A 461 18.79 -15.12 -18.09
N TRP A 462 19.54 -15.13 -19.19
CA TRP A 462 19.00 -14.85 -20.51
C TRP A 462 18.00 -15.90 -21.00
N LEU A 463 18.23 -17.19 -20.69
CA LEU A 463 17.28 -18.24 -21.02
C LEU A 463 15.93 -18.03 -20.32
N PHE A 464 15.93 -17.70 -19.01
CA PHE A 464 14.70 -17.42 -18.27
C PHE A 464 14.03 -16.13 -18.71
N LEU A 465 14.82 -15.10 -19.03
CA LEU A 465 14.29 -13.86 -19.60
C LEU A 465 13.63 -14.10 -20.96
N THR A 466 14.24 -14.95 -21.81
CA THR A 466 13.64 -15.35 -23.09
C THR A 466 12.38 -16.19 -22.90
N ILE A 467 12.34 -17.14 -21.96
CA ILE A 467 11.15 -17.90 -21.64
C ILE A 467 10.03 -16.97 -21.13
N GLY A 468 10.35 -16.05 -20.21
CA GLY A 468 9.40 -15.04 -19.73
C GLY A 468 8.86 -14.16 -20.85
N LEU A 469 9.72 -13.67 -21.73
CA LEU A 469 9.33 -12.91 -22.92
C LEU A 469 8.48 -13.74 -23.88
N CYS A 470 8.81 -15.02 -24.09
CA CYS A 470 8.01 -15.93 -24.91
C CYS A 470 6.61 -16.14 -24.33
N VAL A 471 6.50 -16.29 -23.00
CA VAL A 471 5.19 -16.38 -22.30
C VAL A 471 4.39 -15.09 -22.48
N ILE A 472 5.04 -13.94 -22.33
CA ILE A 472 4.40 -12.63 -22.55
C ILE A 472 3.97 -12.50 -24.01
N CYS A 473 4.82 -12.83 -24.96
CA CYS A 473 4.48 -12.81 -26.40
C CYS A 473 3.34 -13.78 -26.73
N ALA A 474 3.36 -14.99 -26.19
CA ALA A 474 2.28 -15.97 -26.36
C ALA A 474 0.96 -15.46 -25.76
N ALA A 475 1.00 -14.83 -24.59
CA ALA A 475 -0.16 -14.20 -23.97
C ALA A 475 -0.71 -13.06 -24.83
N LEU A 476 0.17 -12.19 -25.36
CA LEU A 476 -0.21 -11.08 -26.25
C LEU A 476 -0.77 -11.58 -27.59
N LEU A 477 -0.22 -12.66 -28.14
CA LEU A 477 -0.73 -13.29 -29.37
C LEU A 477 -2.10 -13.97 -29.15
N ALA A 478 -2.27 -14.66 -28.03
CA ALA A 478 -3.57 -15.22 -27.62
C ALA A 478 -4.61 -14.11 -27.44
N TYR A 479 -4.22 -12.99 -26.80
CA TYR A 479 -5.03 -11.78 -26.71
C TYR A 479 -5.47 -11.28 -28.09
N LYS A 480 -4.54 -11.18 -29.06
CA LYS A 480 -4.85 -10.69 -30.41
C LYS A 480 -5.81 -11.62 -31.18
N ARG A 481 -5.80 -12.93 -30.87
CA ARG A 481 -6.74 -13.92 -31.45
C ARG A 481 -8.14 -13.85 -30.83
N GLU A 482 -8.26 -13.57 -29.52
CA GLU A 482 -9.58 -13.47 -28.87
C GLU A 482 -10.27 -12.12 -29.05
N VAL A 483 -9.56 -11.09 -29.52
CA VAL A 483 -10.07 -9.73 -29.76
C VAL A 483 -10.50 -9.54 -31.22
N ARG A 484 -10.06 -10.42 -32.14
CA ARG A 484 -10.63 -10.54 -33.49
C ARG A 484 -11.81 -11.49 -33.51
#